data_6f055654b2600e0455a3a84ba639642f
#
_entry.id   6f055654b2600e0455a3a84ba639642f
#
_cell.length_a   1.000
_cell.length_b   1.000
_cell.length_c   1.000
_cell.angle_alpha   90.00
_cell.angle_beta   90.00
_cell.angle_gamma   90.00
#
_symmetry.space_group_name_H-M   'P 1'
#
loop_
_entity.id
_entity.type
_entity.pdbx_description
1 polymer ?
#
loop_
_entity_poly.entity_id
_entity_poly.type
_entity_poly.pdbx_seq_one_letter_code
_entity_poly.pdbx_strand_id
1 'polypeptide(L)'
;MLGEPDSFEVKATVFDSGMVNQVLVSYQFGDVFATAEGIWDVCTQLPFDPSFRACFEEATVIFQGRSNPSLTVWHKGGEVSHPQLAPEFTMHDTSAGINISDLGPYYTEIKYFYDCLKQGKEIERAPLSEGIKSVLLGLEELKAAKKYLEENRRRA
;
A
#
# COMPACT_ATOMS: atom_id res chain seq x y z
N MET A 1 -9.75 -11.19 -0.38
CA MET A 1 -9.17 -10.12 0.46
C MET A 1 -9.23 -10.57 1.91
N LEU A 2 -8.30 -10.14 2.77
CA LEU A 2 -8.19 -10.61 4.17
C LEU A 2 -9.28 -10.07 5.09
N GLY A 3 -9.98 -8.99 4.70
CA GLY A 3 -11.00 -8.33 5.52
C GLY A 3 -10.39 -7.39 6.58
N GLU A 4 -11.09 -7.19 7.69
CA GLU A 4 -10.60 -6.40 8.82
C GLU A 4 -9.64 -7.26 9.67
N PRO A 5 -8.52 -6.70 10.17
CA PRO A 5 -7.60 -7.44 11.03
C PRO A 5 -8.21 -7.70 12.41
N ASP A 6 -7.92 -8.86 12.99
CA ASP A 6 -8.31 -9.20 14.36
C ASP A 6 -7.57 -8.33 15.39
N SER A 7 -6.32 -7.99 15.08
CA SER A 7 -5.47 -7.10 15.86
C SER A 7 -4.33 -6.53 15.02
N PHE A 8 -3.71 -5.47 15.51
CA PHE A 8 -2.48 -4.93 14.91
C PHE A 8 -1.56 -4.31 15.97
N GLU A 9 -0.28 -4.26 15.64
CA GLU A 9 0.76 -3.60 16.42
C GLU A 9 1.49 -2.57 15.55
N VAL A 10 1.85 -1.43 16.13
CA VAL A 10 2.49 -0.34 15.42
C VAL A 10 3.83 0.00 16.05
N LYS A 11 4.84 0.21 15.21
CA LYS A 11 6.08 0.89 15.55
C LYS A 11 6.22 2.13 14.68
N ALA A 12 6.75 3.21 15.25
CA ALA A 12 6.89 4.46 14.51
C ALA A 12 8.15 5.21 14.95
N THR A 13 8.65 6.05 14.04
CA THR A 13 9.68 7.06 14.33
C THR A 13 9.15 8.45 13.93
N VAL A 14 9.82 9.49 14.40
CA VAL A 14 9.44 10.86 14.12
C VAL A 14 10.64 11.68 13.66
N PHE A 15 10.41 12.68 12.84
CA PHE A 15 11.34 13.76 12.60
C PHE A 15 11.52 14.64 13.86
N ASP A 16 12.54 15.49 13.86
CA ASP A 16 12.74 16.50 14.90
C ASP A 16 11.53 17.43 15.06
N SER A 17 10.77 17.64 13.98
CA SER A 17 9.50 18.37 13.99
C SER A 17 8.37 17.69 14.79
N GLY A 18 8.54 16.43 15.18
CA GLY A 18 7.52 15.61 15.83
C GLY A 18 6.52 14.93 14.88
N MET A 19 6.66 15.13 13.57
CA MET A 19 5.85 14.41 12.58
C MET A 19 6.34 12.96 12.44
N VAL A 20 5.41 12.01 12.31
CA VAL A 20 5.74 10.61 12.02
C VAL A 20 6.40 10.53 10.65
N ASN A 21 7.59 9.95 10.59
CA ASN A 21 8.33 9.78 9.34
C ASN A 21 8.45 8.33 8.89
N GLN A 22 8.30 7.40 9.79
CA GLN A 22 8.25 5.98 9.45
C GLN A 22 7.22 5.29 10.33
N VAL A 23 6.45 4.40 9.76
CA VAL A 23 5.51 3.54 10.45
C VAL A 23 5.64 2.12 9.92
N LEU A 24 5.67 1.16 10.84
CA LEU A 24 5.56 -0.26 10.55
C LEU A 24 4.35 -0.79 11.32
N VAL A 25 3.43 -1.40 10.62
CA VAL A 25 2.26 -2.05 11.20
C VAL A 25 2.31 -3.54 10.92
N SER A 26 2.05 -4.34 11.93
CA SER A 26 1.88 -5.78 11.83
C SER A 26 0.44 -6.13 12.16
N TYR A 27 -0.24 -6.82 11.25
CA TYR A 27 -1.65 -7.21 11.37
C TYR A 27 -1.78 -8.72 11.52
N GLN A 28 -2.78 -9.14 12.29
CA GLN A 28 -3.19 -10.53 12.41
C GLN A 28 -4.60 -10.72 11.81
N PHE A 29 -4.77 -11.77 11.02
CA PHE A 29 -6.04 -12.17 10.38
C PHE A 29 -6.19 -13.69 10.55
N GLY A 30 -6.76 -14.16 11.67
CA GLY A 30 -6.77 -15.59 12.00
C GLY A 30 -5.34 -16.15 12.01
N ASP A 31 -5.07 -17.12 11.16
CA ASP A 31 -3.74 -17.75 11.03
C ASP A 31 -2.79 -17.02 10.05
N VAL A 32 -3.26 -15.94 9.41
CA VAL A 32 -2.48 -15.17 8.45
C VAL A 32 -2.02 -13.86 9.10
N PHE A 33 -0.79 -13.46 8.81
CA PHE A 33 -0.30 -12.15 9.20
C PHE A 33 0.11 -11.33 7.97
N ALA A 34 0.06 -10.02 8.11
CA ALA A 34 0.55 -9.07 7.11
C ALA A 34 1.34 -7.96 7.79
N THR A 35 2.23 -7.33 7.05
CA THR A 35 2.94 -6.12 7.50
C THR A 35 2.77 -5.03 6.46
N ALA A 36 2.63 -3.79 6.93
CA ALA A 36 2.69 -2.62 6.08
C ALA A 36 3.76 -1.67 6.62
N GLU A 37 4.56 -1.12 5.72
CA GLU A 37 5.56 -0.12 6.05
C GLU A 37 5.32 1.13 5.20
N GLY A 38 5.31 2.28 5.85
CA GLY A 38 5.28 3.58 5.21
C GLY A 38 6.47 4.40 5.68
N ILE A 39 7.24 4.93 4.73
CA ILE A 39 8.40 5.78 5.00
C ILE A 39 8.21 7.12 4.29
N TRP A 40 8.34 8.19 5.05
CA TRP A 40 8.40 9.55 4.55
C TRP A 40 9.84 10.04 4.66
N ASP A 41 10.61 9.80 3.61
CA ASP A 41 12.04 10.08 3.60
C ASP A 41 12.33 11.58 3.53
N VAL A 42 13.47 12.00 4.09
CA VAL A 42 13.99 13.36 3.96
C VAL A 42 14.67 13.59 2.60
N CYS A 43 14.99 12.51 1.89
CA CYS A 43 15.59 12.58 0.56
C CYS A 43 14.52 12.92 -0.48
N THR A 44 14.40 14.19 -0.83
CA THR A 44 13.39 14.66 -1.79
C THR A 44 13.57 14.11 -3.21
N GLN A 45 14.73 13.51 -3.51
CA GLN A 45 15.01 12.88 -4.80
C GLN A 45 14.68 11.38 -4.80
N LEU A 46 14.37 10.79 -3.65
CA LEU A 46 13.94 9.40 -3.59
C LEU A 46 12.54 9.30 -4.22
N PRO A 47 12.40 8.53 -5.32
CA PRO A 47 11.11 8.41 -5.96
C PRO A 47 10.16 7.56 -5.13
N PHE A 48 8.87 7.83 -5.23
CA PHE A 48 7.85 6.95 -4.66
C PHE A 48 7.92 5.56 -5.31
N ASP A 49 8.14 4.52 -4.52
CA ASP A 49 8.30 3.13 -4.98
C ASP A 49 7.42 2.18 -4.15
N PRO A 50 6.16 1.98 -4.56
CA PRO A 50 5.29 1.01 -3.90
C PRO A 50 5.71 -0.41 -4.24
N SER A 51 5.73 -1.27 -3.24
CA SER A 51 6.02 -2.68 -3.43
C SER A 51 5.19 -3.55 -2.50
N PHE A 52 4.98 -4.81 -2.88
CA PHE A 52 4.43 -5.81 -1.97
C PHE A 52 4.97 -7.20 -2.28
N ARG A 53 4.91 -8.08 -1.29
CA ARG A 53 5.07 -9.51 -1.43
C ARG A 53 3.84 -10.21 -0.84
N ALA A 54 3.28 -11.16 -1.58
CA ALA A 54 2.20 -12.00 -1.10
C ALA A 54 2.59 -13.47 -1.29
N CYS A 55 2.53 -14.26 -0.21
CA CYS A 55 2.83 -15.68 -0.22
C CYS A 55 1.50 -16.46 -0.12
N PHE A 56 1.27 -17.33 -1.07
CA PHE A 56 0.13 -18.23 -1.16
C PHE A 56 0.62 -19.68 -1.10
N GLU A 57 -0.29 -20.64 -0.96
CA GLU A 57 0.05 -22.07 -0.92
C GLU A 57 0.75 -22.56 -2.19
N GLU A 58 0.38 -22.03 -3.35
CA GLU A 58 0.83 -22.49 -4.67
C GLU A 58 1.74 -21.47 -5.37
N ALA A 59 1.89 -20.26 -4.85
CA ALA A 59 2.72 -19.22 -5.49
C ALA A 59 3.16 -18.13 -4.53
N THR A 60 4.27 -17.48 -4.86
CA THR A 60 4.67 -16.19 -4.27
C THR A 60 4.62 -15.12 -5.33
N VAL A 61 3.96 -14.03 -5.02
CA VAL A 61 3.83 -12.85 -5.89
C VAL A 61 4.66 -11.72 -5.31
N ILE A 62 5.48 -11.08 -6.14
CA ILE A 62 6.21 -9.86 -5.79
C ILE A 62 5.89 -8.78 -6.81
N PHE A 63 5.48 -7.63 -6.31
CA PHE A 63 5.33 -6.42 -7.09
C PHE A 63 6.36 -5.39 -6.61
N GLN A 64 7.03 -4.75 -7.57
CA GLN A 64 7.97 -3.65 -7.35
C GLN A 64 7.67 -2.60 -8.41
N GLY A 65 7.10 -1.48 -8.01
CA GLY A 65 6.53 -0.49 -8.93
C GLY A 65 7.51 0.06 -9.95
N ARG A 66 8.80 0.11 -9.61
CA ARG A 66 9.85 0.68 -10.46
C ARG A 66 10.74 -0.36 -11.15
N SER A 67 10.50 -1.64 -10.94
CA SER A 67 11.24 -2.72 -11.57
C SER A 67 10.66 -3.10 -12.93
N ASN A 68 11.48 -3.67 -13.79
CA ASN A 68 11.05 -4.26 -15.05
C ASN A 68 11.60 -5.69 -15.18
N PRO A 69 10.74 -6.72 -15.07
CA PRO A 69 9.29 -6.68 -14.88
C PRO A 69 8.91 -6.17 -13.48
N SER A 70 7.79 -5.46 -13.39
CA SER A 70 7.27 -4.96 -12.11
C SER A 70 6.52 -6.02 -11.31
N LEU A 71 6.00 -7.05 -11.97
CA LEU A 71 5.28 -8.15 -11.35
C LEU A 71 5.94 -9.47 -11.71
N THR A 72 6.27 -10.25 -10.69
CA THR A 72 6.82 -11.60 -10.85
C THR A 72 6.07 -12.58 -9.97
N VAL A 73 5.75 -13.74 -10.52
CA VAL A 73 5.08 -14.83 -9.83
C VAL A 73 5.98 -16.07 -9.88
N TRP A 74 6.32 -16.59 -8.71
CA TRP A 74 7.01 -17.86 -8.54
C TRP A 74 5.99 -18.92 -8.16
N HIS A 75 5.83 -19.91 -9.00
CA HIS A 75 4.91 -21.03 -8.77
C HIS A 75 5.60 -22.17 -8.01
N LYS A 76 4.87 -22.88 -7.20
CA LYS A 76 5.33 -24.04 -6.41
C LYS A 76 6.02 -25.12 -7.26
N GLY A 77 5.58 -25.28 -8.50
CA GLY A 77 6.17 -26.19 -9.49
C GLY A 77 7.53 -25.76 -10.06
N GLY A 78 8.06 -24.60 -9.65
CA GLY A 78 9.33 -24.03 -10.11
C GLY A 78 9.21 -23.14 -11.36
N GLU A 79 8.01 -22.98 -11.92
CA GLU A 79 7.75 -22.02 -12.99
C GLU A 79 7.82 -20.59 -12.45
N VAL A 80 8.42 -19.68 -13.24
CA VAL A 80 8.43 -18.25 -12.98
C VAL A 80 7.75 -17.54 -14.14
N SER A 81 6.79 -16.70 -13.83
CA SER A 81 6.04 -15.91 -14.82
C SER A 81 6.11 -14.42 -14.51
N HIS A 82 6.00 -13.61 -15.57
CA HIS A 82 6.03 -12.16 -15.50
C HIS A 82 4.76 -11.59 -16.17
N PRO A 83 3.61 -11.61 -15.48
CA PRO A 83 2.40 -11.06 -16.04
C PRO A 83 2.59 -9.60 -16.42
N GLN A 84 2.20 -9.24 -17.65
CA GLN A 84 2.27 -7.86 -18.08
C GLN A 84 1.13 -7.08 -17.44
N LEU A 85 1.49 -6.04 -16.73
CA LEU A 85 0.51 -5.06 -16.28
C LEU A 85 0.09 -4.18 -17.45
N ALA A 86 -1.15 -3.73 -17.45
CA ALA A 86 -1.59 -2.74 -18.41
C ALA A 86 -0.75 -1.46 -18.28
N PRO A 87 -0.49 -0.73 -19.39
CA PRO A 87 0.39 0.45 -19.37
C PRO A 87 0.02 1.49 -18.32
N GLU A 88 -1.26 1.64 -18.02
CA GLU A 88 -1.79 2.53 -16.99
C GLU A 88 -1.37 2.14 -15.55
N PHE A 89 -0.87 0.93 -15.35
CA PHE A 89 -0.35 0.47 -14.05
C PHE A 89 1.17 0.56 -13.95
N THR A 90 1.85 0.98 -15.02
CA THR A 90 3.31 1.22 -14.97
C THR A 90 3.57 2.60 -14.38
N MET A 91 4.54 2.67 -13.47
CA MET A 91 4.98 3.95 -12.91
C MET A 91 6.01 4.56 -13.85
N HIS A 92 5.73 5.78 -14.30
CA HIS A 92 6.68 6.57 -15.07
C HIS A 92 7.45 7.52 -14.15
N ASP A 93 8.69 7.79 -14.48
CA ASP A 93 9.55 8.70 -13.75
C ASP A 93 9.11 10.14 -14.04
N THR A 94 8.54 10.80 -13.05
CA THR A 94 8.29 12.22 -13.12
C THR A 94 9.03 12.93 -12.01
N SER A 95 9.71 13.98 -12.36
CA SER A 95 10.50 14.83 -11.47
C SER A 95 9.67 15.63 -10.45
N ALA A 96 8.35 15.41 -10.38
CA ALA A 96 7.41 16.25 -9.63
C ALA A 96 6.83 15.58 -8.36
N GLY A 97 7.42 14.51 -7.84
CA GLY A 97 6.91 13.85 -6.63
C GLY A 97 5.69 12.95 -6.92
N ILE A 98 4.61 13.06 -6.15
CA ILE A 98 3.37 12.28 -6.38
C ILE A 98 2.84 12.62 -7.75
N ASN A 99 2.89 11.65 -8.65
CA ASN A 99 2.60 11.85 -10.05
C ASN A 99 1.11 11.96 -10.33
N ILE A 100 0.59 13.17 -10.36
CA ILE A 100 -0.80 13.46 -10.74
C ILE A 100 -0.93 13.67 -12.25
N SER A 101 0.19 13.86 -12.97
CA SER A 101 0.22 14.28 -14.38
C SER A 101 0.22 13.12 -15.38
N ASP A 102 0.61 11.92 -15.00
CA ASP A 102 0.54 10.75 -15.86
C ASP A 102 -0.79 10.01 -15.71
N LEU A 103 -1.26 9.42 -16.81
CA LEU A 103 -2.42 8.54 -16.85
C LEU A 103 -2.08 7.22 -16.15
N GLY A 104 -1.83 7.31 -14.84
CA GLY A 104 -1.45 6.18 -14.01
C GLY A 104 -2.62 5.52 -13.28
N PRO A 105 -2.34 4.81 -12.18
CA PRO A 105 -3.34 4.09 -11.39
C PRO A 105 -4.50 4.98 -10.95
N TYR A 106 -4.24 6.24 -10.57
CA TYR A 106 -5.28 7.20 -10.17
C TYR A 106 -6.25 7.55 -11.31
N TYR A 107 -5.74 7.70 -12.53
CA TYR A 107 -6.60 7.90 -13.69
C TYR A 107 -7.50 6.70 -13.92
N THR A 108 -6.95 5.50 -13.86
CA THR A 108 -7.71 4.25 -14.06
C THR A 108 -8.81 4.09 -13.01
N GLU A 109 -8.51 4.42 -11.75
CA GLU A 109 -9.47 4.40 -10.65
C GLU A 109 -10.62 5.39 -10.89
N ILE A 110 -10.29 6.67 -11.16
CA ILE A 110 -11.29 7.71 -11.40
C ILE A 110 -12.11 7.39 -12.66
N LYS A 111 -11.46 6.93 -13.72
CA LYS A 111 -12.13 6.55 -14.96
C LYS A 111 -13.11 5.39 -14.73
N TYR A 112 -12.70 4.34 -14.02
CA TYR A 112 -13.58 3.23 -13.68
C TYR A 112 -14.82 3.70 -12.90
N PHE A 113 -14.59 4.51 -11.86
CA PHE A 113 -15.67 5.09 -11.06
C PHE A 113 -16.65 5.90 -11.93
N TYR A 114 -16.13 6.81 -12.77
CA TYR A 114 -16.93 7.62 -13.68
C TYR A 114 -17.73 6.76 -14.67
N ASP A 115 -17.09 5.76 -15.27
CA ASP A 115 -17.73 4.88 -16.25
C ASP A 115 -18.86 4.06 -15.61
N CYS A 116 -18.70 3.59 -14.37
CA CYS A 116 -19.75 2.92 -13.63
C CYS A 116 -20.96 3.85 -13.40
N LEU A 117 -20.71 5.07 -12.91
CA LEU A 117 -21.78 6.06 -12.71
C LEU A 117 -22.52 6.38 -14.01
N LYS A 118 -21.79 6.62 -15.10
CA LYS A 118 -22.38 6.95 -16.40
C LYS A 118 -23.23 5.82 -16.96
N GLN A 119 -22.87 4.57 -16.69
CA GLN A 119 -23.56 3.38 -17.18
C GLN A 119 -24.62 2.85 -16.20
N GLY A 120 -24.76 3.46 -15.02
CA GLY A 120 -25.67 2.98 -13.97
C GLY A 120 -25.25 1.60 -13.41
N LYS A 121 -23.95 1.26 -13.50
CA LYS A 121 -23.40 0.01 -12.96
C LYS A 121 -22.97 0.16 -11.51
N GLU A 122 -23.05 -0.93 -10.79
CA GLU A 122 -22.51 -1.00 -9.43
C GLU A 122 -20.97 -0.87 -9.45
N ILE A 123 -20.43 -0.18 -8.43
CA ILE A 123 -18.99 -0.01 -8.25
C ILE A 123 -18.49 -1.20 -7.41
N GLU A 124 -18.02 -2.24 -8.10
CA GLU A 124 -17.55 -3.47 -7.46
C GLU A 124 -16.07 -3.39 -7.01
N ARG A 125 -15.26 -2.62 -7.75
CA ARG A 125 -13.83 -2.44 -7.44
C ARG A 125 -13.65 -1.20 -6.58
N ALA A 126 -13.01 -1.38 -5.40
CA ALA A 126 -12.77 -0.31 -4.45
C ALA A 126 -14.01 0.58 -4.18
N PRO A 127 -15.15 0.00 -3.76
CA PRO A 127 -16.34 0.79 -3.46
C PRO A 127 -16.02 1.76 -2.31
N LEU A 128 -16.78 2.86 -2.22
CA LEU A 128 -16.58 3.89 -1.20
C LEU A 128 -16.59 3.33 0.24
N SER A 129 -17.38 2.29 0.50
CA SER A 129 -17.42 1.59 1.78
C SER A 129 -16.06 1.00 2.18
N GLU A 130 -15.31 0.43 1.22
CA GLU A 130 -13.97 -0.09 1.49
C GLU A 130 -12.96 1.06 1.69
N GLY A 131 -13.09 2.15 0.94
CA GLY A 131 -12.29 3.36 1.16
C GLY A 131 -12.49 3.94 2.56
N ILE A 132 -13.72 3.99 3.05
CA ILE A 132 -14.04 4.44 4.41
C ILE A 132 -13.36 3.53 5.46
N LYS A 133 -13.44 2.20 5.31
CA LYS A 133 -12.78 1.27 6.22
C LYS A 133 -11.27 1.47 6.26
N SER A 134 -10.66 1.66 5.10
CA SER A 134 -9.21 1.92 4.99
C SER A 134 -8.82 3.21 5.73
N VAL A 135 -9.60 4.28 5.60
CA VAL A 135 -9.35 5.52 6.33
C VAL A 135 -9.52 5.34 7.84
N LEU A 136 -10.57 4.63 8.28
CA LEU A 136 -10.79 4.37 9.70
C LEU A 136 -9.66 3.54 10.31
N LEU A 137 -9.19 2.49 9.61
CA LEU A 137 -8.04 1.71 10.04
C LEU A 137 -6.78 2.59 10.16
N GLY A 138 -6.49 3.41 9.16
CA GLY A 138 -5.35 4.33 9.21
C GLY A 138 -5.42 5.34 10.36
N LEU A 139 -6.62 5.78 10.76
CA LEU A 139 -6.79 6.65 11.93
C LEU A 139 -6.49 5.91 13.26
N GLU A 140 -6.87 4.63 13.36
CA GLU A 140 -6.53 3.81 14.53
C GLU A 140 -5.02 3.52 14.59
N GLU A 141 -4.39 3.24 13.46
CA GLU A 141 -2.94 3.08 13.34
C GLU A 141 -2.20 4.36 13.77
N LEU A 142 -2.68 5.52 13.36
CA LEU A 142 -2.10 6.81 13.77
C LEU A 142 -2.20 7.04 15.27
N LYS A 143 -3.32 6.66 15.91
CA LYS A 143 -3.46 6.72 17.37
C LYS A 143 -2.47 5.78 18.06
N ALA A 144 -2.33 4.54 17.54
CA ALA A 144 -1.40 3.55 18.07
C ALA A 144 0.06 4.02 17.90
N ALA A 145 0.42 4.62 16.76
CA ALA A 145 1.74 5.20 16.52
C ALA A 145 2.08 6.31 17.51
N LYS A 146 1.15 7.22 17.76
CA LYS A 146 1.33 8.29 18.76
C LYS A 146 1.54 7.72 20.16
N LYS A 147 0.73 6.74 20.56
CA LYS A 147 0.87 6.07 21.86
C LYS A 147 2.24 5.37 21.98
N TYR A 148 2.66 4.63 20.96
CA TYR A 148 3.97 3.99 20.90
C TYR A 148 5.10 5.00 21.10
N LEU A 149 5.05 6.15 20.44
CA LEU A 149 6.06 7.20 20.56
C LEU A 149 6.10 7.83 21.94
N GLU A 150 4.94 8.08 22.56
CA GLU A 150 4.86 8.61 23.93
C GLU A 150 5.47 7.66 24.96
N GLU A 151 5.17 6.36 24.84
CA GLU A 151 5.69 5.33 25.74
C GLU A 151 7.21 5.15 25.61
N ASN A 152 7.76 5.29 24.40
CA ASN A 152 9.19 5.13 24.16
C ASN A 152 10.00 6.41 24.45
N ARG A 153 9.42 7.61 24.35
CA ARG A 153 10.06 8.84 24.81
C ARG A 153 10.31 8.86 26.31
N ARG A 154 9.53 8.14 27.11
CA ARG A 154 9.71 8.02 28.57
C ARG A 154 10.80 7.02 28.96
N ARG A 155 11.30 6.23 28.02
CA ARG A 155 12.34 5.20 28.25
C ARG A 155 13.74 5.65 27.80
N ALA A 156 13.85 6.73 27.04
CA ALA A 156 15.10 7.35 26.58
C ALA A 156 15.44 8.56 27.48
#